data_e83d4943912a64c570732b1f6c68e13d
#
_entry.id   e83d4943912a64c570732b1f6c68e13d
#
_cell.length_a   1.000
_cell.length_b   1.000
_cell.length_c   1.000
_cell.angle_alpha   90.00
_cell.angle_beta   90.00
_cell.angle_gamma   90.00
#
_symmetry.space_group_name_H-M   'P 1'
#
loop_
_entity.id
_entity.type
_entity.pdbx_description
1 polymer ?
#
loop_
_entity_poly.entity_id
_entity_poly.type
_entity_poly.pdbx_seq_one_letter_code
_entity_poly.pdbx_strand_id
1 'polypeptide(L)'
;MPKYMLIMRGTDESNAAMMASIEEGIATTRLFIEEMLKAGVLLAAEGLDDPGRGVVVHFSGEAPVVTDGPYGETKELFGGYFLLDVASQQEAVEWAKRIPAVTGSKIEVRRVAGEDEMPQDTAGSVEERAGSESTGRI
;
A
#
# COMPACT_ATOMS: atom_id res chain seq x y z
N MET A 1 -1.57 -19.18 4.04
CA MET A 1 -1.00 -18.84 2.72
C MET A 1 -0.18 -17.56 2.83
N PRO A 2 0.79 -17.35 1.97
CA PRO A 2 1.56 -16.11 2.03
C PRO A 2 0.70 -14.89 1.74
N LYS A 3 1.14 -13.75 2.23
CA LYS A 3 0.48 -12.49 1.98
C LYS A 3 1.27 -11.69 0.95
N TYR A 4 0.55 -11.03 0.07
CA TYR A 4 1.15 -10.16 -0.93
C TYR A 4 0.49 -8.79 -0.86
N MET A 5 1.28 -7.76 -1.00
CA MET A 5 0.76 -6.41 -1.05
C MET A 5 0.82 -5.91 -2.49
N LEU A 6 -0.30 -5.39 -2.96
CA LEU A 6 -0.37 -4.72 -4.25
C LEU A 6 -0.30 -3.23 -3.94
N ILE A 7 0.81 -2.63 -4.30
CA ILE A 7 1.11 -1.24 -3.95
C ILE A 7 0.81 -0.36 -5.15
N MET A 8 -0.11 0.57 -4.98
CA MET A 8 -0.50 1.47 -6.06
C MET A 8 0.48 2.64 -6.11
N ARG A 9 1.21 2.74 -7.22
CA ARG A 9 2.19 3.79 -7.46
C ARG A 9 1.74 4.63 -8.64
N GLY A 10 1.83 5.93 -8.50
CA GLY A 10 1.40 6.85 -9.54
C GLY A 10 2.30 8.05 -9.64
N THR A 11 2.07 8.84 -10.68
CA THR A 11 2.73 10.10 -10.90
C THR A 11 1.71 11.21 -10.76
N ASP A 12 2.17 12.47 -10.79
CA ASP A 12 1.24 13.60 -10.80
C ASP A 12 0.29 13.51 -11.98
N GLU A 13 0.79 13.06 -13.14
CA GLU A 13 -0.03 12.92 -14.34
C GLU A 13 -1.10 11.84 -14.16
N SER A 14 -0.73 10.68 -13.63
CA SER A 14 -1.70 9.62 -13.44
C SER A 14 -2.71 9.98 -12.35
N ASN A 15 -2.29 10.72 -11.33
CA ASN A 15 -3.20 11.20 -10.30
C ASN A 15 -4.20 12.20 -10.88
N ALA A 16 -3.76 13.09 -11.73
CA ALA A 16 -4.66 14.04 -12.40
C ALA A 16 -5.66 13.30 -13.29
N ALA A 17 -5.21 12.29 -14.02
CA ALA A 17 -6.09 11.50 -14.86
C ALA A 17 -7.13 10.76 -14.03
N MET A 18 -6.72 10.24 -12.87
CA MET A 18 -7.64 9.55 -11.98
C MET A 18 -8.69 10.53 -11.42
N MET A 19 -8.27 11.74 -11.04
CA MET A 19 -9.19 12.74 -10.50
C MET A 19 -10.19 13.21 -11.55
N ALA A 20 -9.80 13.21 -12.82
CA ALA A 20 -10.71 13.62 -13.90
C ALA A 20 -11.90 12.69 -14.07
N SER A 21 -11.78 11.43 -13.63
CA SER A 21 -12.86 10.44 -13.73
C SER A 21 -13.06 9.74 -12.38
N ILE A 22 -13.02 10.51 -11.30
CA ILE A 22 -12.99 9.93 -9.95
C ILE A 22 -14.24 9.12 -9.60
N GLU A 23 -15.40 9.57 -10.02
CA GLU A 23 -16.65 8.85 -9.71
C GLU A 23 -16.68 7.48 -10.35
N GLU A 24 -16.29 7.41 -11.61
CA GLU A 24 -16.21 6.14 -12.31
C GLU A 24 -15.13 5.24 -11.70
N GLY A 25 -13.99 5.82 -11.34
CA GLY A 25 -12.92 5.07 -10.70
C GLY A 25 -13.32 4.48 -9.37
N ILE A 26 -14.07 5.24 -8.56
CA ILE A 26 -14.58 4.73 -7.29
C ILE A 26 -15.53 3.56 -7.51
N ALA A 27 -16.42 3.69 -8.47
CA ALA A 27 -17.39 2.64 -8.76
C ALA A 27 -16.73 1.36 -9.24
N THR A 28 -15.77 1.47 -10.16
CA THR A 28 -15.07 0.29 -10.69
C THR A 28 -14.19 -0.35 -9.64
N THR A 29 -13.55 0.45 -8.79
CA THR A 29 -12.73 -0.08 -7.70
C THR A 29 -13.59 -0.84 -6.69
N ARG A 30 -14.78 -0.34 -6.41
CA ARG A 30 -15.68 -1.02 -5.50
C ARG A 30 -16.08 -2.39 -6.03
N LEU A 31 -16.37 -2.50 -7.33
CA LEU A 31 -16.68 -3.77 -7.94
C LEU A 31 -15.50 -4.74 -7.87
N PHE A 32 -14.29 -4.24 -8.09
CA PHE A 32 -13.10 -5.05 -8.00
C PHE A 32 -12.90 -5.59 -6.58
N ILE A 33 -13.11 -4.74 -5.58
CA ILE A 33 -13.03 -5.16 -4.18
C ILE A 33 -14.05 -6.25 -3.88
N GLU A 34 -15.27 -6.12 -4.39
CA GLU A 34 -16.28 -7.15 -4.22
C GLU A 34 -15.86 -8.48 -4.80
N GLU A 35 -15.23 -8.47 -5.96
CA GLU A 35 -14.72 -9.71 -6.57
C GLU A 35 -13.66 -10.37 -5.70
N MET A 36 -12.75 -9.59 -5.15
CA MET A 36 -11.71 -10.13 -4.28
C MET A 36 -12.29 -10.67 -2.97
N LEU A 37 -13.30 -9.99 -2.43
CA LEU A 37 -13.99 -10.48 -1.23
C LEU A 37 -14.71 -11.79 -1.50
N LYS A 38 -15.37 -11.92 -2.63
CA LYS A 38 -16.04 -13.17 -3.01
C LYS A 38 -15.05 -14.30 -3.21
N ALA A 39 -13.88 -14.00 -3.73
CA ALA A 39 -12.84 -14.99 -3.92
C ALA A 39 -12.13 -15.35 -2.61
N GLY A 40 -12.38 -14.60 -1.55
CA GLY A 40 -11.77 -14.85 -0.25
C GLY A 40 -10.30 -14.50 -0.17
N VAL A 41 -9.81 -13.62 -1.04
CA VAL A 41 -8.39 -13.30 -1.09
C VAL A 41 -8.05 -11.94 -0.45
N LEU A 42 -9.01 -11.08 -0.25
CA LEU A 42 -8.73 -9.72 0.24
C LEU A 42 -8.68 -9.67 1.76
N LEU A 43 -7.55 -9.21 2.30
CA LEU A 43 -7.38 -9.03 3.74
C LEU A 43 -7.57 -7.56 4.14
N ALA A 44 -7.12 -6.62 3.31
CA ALA A 44 -7.25 -5.20 3.59
C ALA A 44 -7.08 -4.41 2.30
N ALA A 45 -7.67 -3.23 2.27
CA ALA A 45 -7.53 -2.30 1.15
C ALA A 45 -7.69 -0.89 1.67
N GLU A 46 -6.74 -0.01 1.35
CA GLU A 46 -6.79 1.38 1.78
C GLU A 46 -6.28 2.29 0.68
N GLY A 47 -7.00 3.36 0.44
CA GLY A 47 -6.52 4.45 -0.40
C GLY A 47 -6.00 5.55 0.49
N LEU A 48 -4.99 6.25 0.03
CA LEU A 48 -4.40 7.34 0.77
C LEU A 48 -4.86 8.68 0.22
N ASP A 49 -4.92 9.67 1.10
CA ASP A 49 -5.26 11.04 0.74
C ASP A 49 -4.15 11.64 -0.11
N ASP A 50 -4.41 12.82 -0.65
CA ASP A 50 -3.46 13.58 -1.47
C ASP A 50 -2.12 13.69 -0.72
N PRO A 51 -1.00 13.33 -1.37
CA PRO A 51 0.32 13.45 -0.75
C PRO A 51 0.63 14.86 -0.23
N GLY A 52 0.07 15.89 -0.86
CA GLY A 52 0.26 17.26 -0.42
C GLY A 52 -0.32 17.57 0.96
N ARG A 53 -1.18 16.71 1.46
CA ARG A 53 -1.76 16.86 2.79
C ARG A 53 -1.02 16.08 3.86
N GLY A 54 -0.01 15.33 3.46
CA GLY A 54 0.78 14.58 4.40
C GLY A 54 2.03 15.32 4.81
N VAL A 55 2.81 14.69 5.68
CA VAL A 55 4.11 15.21 6.09
C VAL A 55 5.13 14.09 5.98
N VAL A 56 6.38 14.47 5.86
CA VAL A 56 7.51 13.53 5.79
C VAL A 56 8.44 13.80 6.95
N VAL A 57 8.82 12.75 7.66
CA VAL A 57 9.75 12.86 8.78
C VAL A 57 11.11 12.36 8.29
N HIS A 58 12.13 13.20 8.38
CA HIS A 58 13.48 12.90 7.93
C HIS A 58 14.39 12.59 9.09
N PHE A 59 15.17 11.54 8.97
CA PHE A 59 16.14 11.14 9.99
C PHE A 59 17.56 11.37 9.46
N SER A 60 17.88 12.61 9.13
CA SER A 60 19.15 12.96 8.53
C SER A 60 20.11 13.67 9.46
N GLY A 61 19.73 13.94 10.71
CA GLY A 61 20.55 14.62 11.67
C GLY A 61 20.36 14.08 13.07
N GLU A 62 20.66 14.87 14.07
CA GLU A 62 20.53 14.47 15.46
C GLU A 62 19.07 14.29 15.86
N ALA A 63 18.20 15.10 15.30
CA ALA A 63 16.77 15.05 15.59
C ALA A 63 15.99 14.88 14.29
N PRO A 64 14.85 14.16 14.34
CA PRO A 64 14.00 14.06 13.16
C PRO A 64 13.48 15.42 12.75
N VAL A 65 13.38 15.64 11.44
CA VAL A 65 12.85 16.88 10.86
C VAL A 65 11.57 16.55 10.09
N VAL A 66 10.54 17.34 10.31
CA VAL A 66 9.25 17.15 9.64
C VAL A 66 9.11 18.22 8.55
N THR A 67 8.78 17.77 7.35
CA THR A 67 8.51 18.67 6.23
C THR A 67 7.16 18.31 5.61
N ASP A 68 6.56 19.27 4.92
CA ASP A 68 5.33 19.00 4.19
C ASP A 68 5.62 18.03 3.05
N GLY A 69 4.73 17.09 2.84
CA GLY A 69 4.86 16.14 1.74
C GLY A 69 4.20 16.63 0.47
N PRO A 70 4.47 15.97 -0.64
CA PRO A 70 5.47 14.92 -0.76
C PRO A 70 6.86 15.51 -0.85
N TYR A 71 7.86 14.66 -0.73
CA TYR A 71 9.23 15.11 -0.93
C TYR A 71 9.36 15.62 -2.36
N GLY A 72 9.98 16.81 -2.53
CA GLY A 72 9.98 17.49 -3.84
C GLY A 72 10.58 16.72 -5.00
N GLU A 73 11.45 15.77 -4.72
CA GLU A 73 12.09 14.96 -5.76
C GLU A 73 11.36 13.65 -6.05
N THR A 74 10.29 13.35 -5.33
CA THR A 74 9.56 12.11 -5.51
C THR A 74 8.78 12.15 -6.82
N LYS A 75 9.08 11.21 -7.70
CA LYS A 75 8.42 11.12 -9.00
C LYS A 75 7.25 10.16 -9.00
N GLU A 76 7.30 9.16 -8.14
CA GLU A 76 6.21 8.20 -7.99
C GLU A 76 5.72 8.24 -6.56
N LEU A 77 4.42 8.27 -6.42
CA LEU A 77 3.75 8.44 -5.14
C LEU A 77 3.00 7.16 -4.77
N PHE A 78 3.05 6.83 -3.50
CA PHE A 78 2.31 5.69 -2.97
C PHE A 78 0.87 6.14 -2.75
N GLY A 79 -0.07 5.56 -3.50
CA GLY A 79 -1.47 6.00 -3.45
C GLY A 79 -2.40 5.10 -2.66
N GLY A 80 -1.91 3.93 -2.24
CA GLY A 80 -2.74 2.98 -1.52
C GLY A 80 -2.29 1.56 -1.76
N TYR A 81 -3.02 0.61 -1.19
CA TYR A 81 -2.63 -0.79 -1.33
C TYR A 81 -3.82 -1.73 -1.18
N PHE A 82 -3.62 -2.96 -1.68
CA PHE A 82 -4.45 -4.11 -1.37
C PHE A 82 -3.57 -5.16 -0.72
N LEU A 83 -4.03 -5.76 0.34
CA LEU A 83 -3.31 -6.85 1.00
C LEU A 83 -4.06 -8.15 0.72
N LEU A 84 -3.37 -9.11 0.12
CA LEU A 84 -3.98 -10.35 -0.34
C LEU A 84 -3.41 -11.58 0.37
N ASP A 85 -4.27 -12.55 0.56
CA ASP A 85 -3.90 -13.88 1.03
C ASP A 85 -4.08 -14.82 -0.17
N VAL A 86 -2.97 -15.12 -0.85
CA VAL A 86 -2.98 -15.92 -2.08
C VAL A 86 -1.83 -16.92 -2.06
N ALA A 87 -1.93 -17.93 -2.91
CA ALA A 87 -0.98 -19.05 -2.88
C ALA A 87 0.40 -18.70 -3.42
N SER A 88 0.51 -17.73 -4.33
CA SER A 88 1.76 -17.45 -5.03
C SER A 88 1.83 -16.02 -5.52
N GLN A 89 3.04 -15.60 -5.86
CA GLN A 89 3.24 -14.30 -6.48
C GLN A 89 2.50 -14.21 -7.81
N GLN A 90 2.49 -15.30 -8.56
CA GLN A 90 1.81 -15.31 -9.86
C GLN A 90 0.32 -15.04 -9.69
N GLU A 91 -0.30 -15.62 -8.68
CA GLU A 91 -1.70 -15.36 -8.40
C GLU A 91 -1.92 -13.90 -8.03
N ALA A 92 -1.03 -13.33 -7.21
CA ALA A 92 -1.11 -11.91 -6.85
C ALA A 92 -0.98 -11.03 -8.09
N VAL A 93 -0.08 -11.38 -9.01
CA VAL A 93 0.10 -10.64 -10.25
C VAL A 93 -1.17 -10.67 -11.11
N GLU A 94 -1.84 -11.82 -11.17
CA GLU A 94 -3.08 -11.91 -11.94
C GLU A 94 -4.17 -11.01 -11.36
N TRP A 95 -4.25 -10.91 -10.04
CA TRP A 95 -5.16 -9.95 -9.41
C TRP A 95 -4.75 -8.51 -9.71
N ALA A 96 -3.43 -8.23 -9.65
CA ALA A 96 -2.93 -6.88 -9.93
C ALA A 96 -3.29 -6.41 -11.34
N LYS A 97 -3.24 -7.31 -12.32
CA LYS A 97 -3.59 -6.97 -13.70
C LYS A 97 -5.04 -6.54 -13.85
N ARG A 98 -5.90 -6.91 -12.93
CA ARG A 98 -7.33 -6.61 -13.00
C ARG A 98 -7.70 -5.33 -12.28
N ILE A 99 -6.76 -4.68 -11.61
CA ILE A 99 -7.03 -3.42 -10.92
C ILE A 99 -7.44 -2.36 -11.96
N PRO A 100 -8.56 -1.65 -11.72
CA PRO A 100 -8.98 -0.58 -12.64
C PRO A 100 -8.10 0.64 -12.45
N ALA A 101 -6.94 0.64 -13.09
CA ALA A 101 -5.95 1.69 -12.98
C ALA A 101 -5.87 2.50 -14.27
N VAL A 102 -5.57 3.80 -14.14
CA VAL A 102 -5.39 4.65 -15.31
C VAL A 102 -4.01 4.43 -15.92
N THR A 103 -3.90 4.73 -17.20
CA THR A 103 -2.63 4.62 -17.92
C THR A 103 -1.57 5.47 -17.24
N GLY A 104 -0.39 4.92 -17.06
CA GLY A 104 0.71 5.59 -16.37
C GLY A 104 0.86 5.17 -14.92
N SER A 105 -0.15 4.53 -14.36
CA SER A 105 -0.07 3.96 -13.01
C SER A 105 0.76 2.69 -13.02
N LYS A 106 1.33 2.37 -11.89
CA LYS A 106 2.06 1.11 -11.70
C LYS A 106 1.55 0.42 -10.46
N ILE A 107 1.48 -0.89 -10.53
CA ILE A 107 1.12 -1.69 -9.36
C ILE A 107 2.32 -2.56 -9.04
N GLU A 108 2.90 -2.32 -7.88
CA GLU A 108 4.00 -3.14 -7.42
C GLU A 108 3.45 -4.31 -6.63
N VAL A 109 3.93 -5.51 -6.92
CA VAL A 109 3.51 -6.73 -6.21
C VAL A 109 4.68 -7.16 -5.34
N ARG A 110 4.48 -7.21 -4.03
CA ARG A 110 5.55 -7.56 -3.12
C ARG A 110 5.03 -8.48 -2.02
N ARG A 111 5.76 -9.57 -1.80
CA ARG A 111 5.40 -10.49 -0.72
C ARG A 111 5.66 -9.84 0.63
N VAL A 112 4.75 -10.05 1.56
CA VAL A 112 4.94 -9.58 2.93
C VAL A 112 5.89 -10.57 3.61
N ALA A 113 6.96 -10.06 4.22
CA ALA A 113 7.93 -10.90 4.89
C ALA A 113 7.29 -11.56 6.11
N GLY A 114 7.49 -12.87 6.23
CA GLY A 114 6.99 -13.59 7.37
C GLY A 114 7.92 -13.41 8.57
N GLU A 115 7.40 -13.69 9.76
CA GLU A 115 8.19 -13.56 10.98
C GLU A 115 9.43 -14.45 10.96
N ASP A 116 9.29 -15.65 10.41
CA ASP A 116 10.38 -16.62 10.33
C ASP A 116 11.49 -16.20 9.39
N GLU A 117 11.26 -15.19 8.57
CA GLU A 117 12.25 -14.68 7.62
C GLU A 117 13.03 -13.49 8.17
N MET A 118 12.63 -12.99 9.33
CA MET A 118 13.27 -11.83 9.94
C MET A 118 14.40 -12.30 10.86
N PRO A 119 15.46 -11.48 11.03
CA PRO A 119 16.47 -11.82 12.03
C PRO A 119 15.83 -12.00 13.40
N GLN A 120 16.33 -12.94 14.18
CA GLN A 120 15.72 -13.31 15.45
C GLN A 120 15.52 -12.12 16.37
N ASP A 121 16.55 -11.29 16.52
CA ASP A 121 16.47 -10.13 17.41
C ASP A 121 15.39 -9.15 16.94
N THR A 122 15.32 -8.93 15.63
CA THR A 122 14.34 -8.02 15.05
C THR A 122 12.93 -8.56 15.23
N ALA A 123 12.75 -9.86 14.99
CA ALA A 123 11.44 -10.48 15.14
C ALA A 123 10.98 -10.41 16.60
N GLY A 124 11.88 -10.70 17.55
CA GLY A 124 11.55 -10.60 18.97
C GLY A 124 11.17 -9.18 19.36
N SER A 125 11.93 -8.21 18.91
CA SER A 125 11.64 -6.81 19.20
C SER A 125 10.30 -6.36 18.64
N VAL A 126 9.98 -6.79 17.44
CA VAL A 126 8.71 -6.46 16.82
C VAL A 126 7.55 -7.07 17.59
N GLU A 127 7.67 -8.33 17.97
CA GLU A 127 6.64 -9.00 18.75
C GLU A 127 6.41 -8.33 20.10
N GLU A 128 7.49 -8.01 20.82
CA GLU A 128 7.38 -7.31 22.08
C GLU A 128 6.64 -6.01 21.93
N ARG A 129 7.01 -5.23 20.92
CA ARG A 129 6.40 -3.94 20.69
C ARG A 129 4.92 -4.09 20.38
N ALA A 130 4.58 -5.02 19.49
CA ALA A 130 3.20 -5.27 19.15
C ALA A 130 2.40 -5.70 20.37
N GLY A 131 2.97 -6.56 21.21
CA GLY A 131 2.30 -7.00 22.40
C GLY A 131 2.09 -5.90 23.42
N SER A 132 3.09 -5.05 23.64
CA SER A 132 3.01 -3.99 24.62
C SER A 132 2.13 -2.83 24.14
N GLU A 133 1.98 -2.66 22.85
CA GLU A 133 1.26 -1.54 22.27
C GLU A 133 -0.10 -1.94 21.73
N SER A 134 -0.54 -3.14 22.01
CA SER A 134 -1.77 -3.67 21.42
C SER A 134 -2.99 -2.81 21.73
N THR A 135 -2.99 -2.06 22.80
CA THR A 135 -4.11 -1.20 23.18
C THR A 135 -4.01 0.19 22.60
N GLY A 136 -2.82 0.68 22.32
CA GLY A 136 -2.60 2.03 21.90
C GLY A 136 -2.09 2.18 20.49
N ARG A 137 -1.92 1.11 19.81
CA ARG A 137 -1.35 1.14 18.50
C ARG A 137 -2.30 1.63 17.44
N ILE A 138 -1.78 2.36 16.57
CA ILE A 138 -2.51 2.77 15.39
C ILE A 138 -2.65 1.66 14.41
#